data_c8391cfcc7b1d83ae42e0a63bbaa51b7
#
_entry.id   c8391cfcc7b1d83ae42e0a63bbaa51b7
#
_cell.length_a   1.000
_cell.length_b   1.000
_cell.length_c   1.000
_cell.angle_alpha   90.00
_cell.angle_beta   90.00
_cell.angle_gamma   90.00
#
_symmetry.space_group_name_H-M   'P 1'
#
loop_
_entity.id
_entity.type
_entity.pdbx_description
1 polymer ?
#
loop_
_entity_poly.entity_id
_entity_poly.type
_entity_poly.pdbx_seq_one_letter_code
_entity_poly.pdbx_strand_id
1 'polypeptide(L)'
;MIQLEPLWIYQQADLALDRFENGLKKSPTRTKLFNVRNAVMEQQNRIKRLEADLQKALDECSRIAADVRKLSAEVNNLDAKMEQCDTEDITQVRRLLKNMEDWNRALTSMRKELAQAQNLAHGTDATVKEVRTKLTQGKKDFDALKEKYDAELAVAAPERNRLKAEAERLAKDIPKELMERYKKIKKTRMNPVAKVQNEQCGGCNMRCV
;
A
#
# COMPACT_ATOMS: atom_id res chain seq x y z
N MET A 1 9.98 10.96 54.37
CA MET A 1 10.73 10.15 53.39
C MET A 1 9.74 9.54 52.38
N ILE A 2 9.91 9.79 51.10
CA ILE A 2 9.05 9.18 50.06
C ILE A 2 9.49 7.73 49.93
N GLN A 3 8.62 6.78 50.29
CA GLN A 3 8.91 5.35 50.10
C GLN A 3 8.76 5.00 48.60
N LEU A 4 9.86 4.74 47.92
CA LEU A 4 9.89 4.34 46.50
C LEU A 4 9.73 2.82 46.29
N GLU A 5 9.66 2.04 47.36
CA GLU A 5 9.50 0.58 47.34
C GLU A 5 8.23 0.14 46.55
N PRO A 6 7.03 0.69 46.84
CA PRO A 6 5.82 0.34 46.10
C PRO A 6 5.95 0.65 44.60
N LEU A 7 6.61 1.76 44.25
CA LEU A 7 6.84 2.13 42.86
C LEU A 7 7.83 1.18 42.12
N TRP A 8 8.83 0.68 42.87
CA TRP A 8 9.74 -0.33 42.33
C TRP A 8 9.02 -1.65 42.04
N ILE A 9 8.19 -2.13 43.01
CA ILE A 9 7.40 -3.36 42.86
C ILE A 9 6.44 -3.23 41.65
N TYR A 10 5.75 -2.08 41.56
CA TYR A 10 4.90 -1.76 40.43
C TYR A 10 5.66 -1.81 39.09
N GLN A 11 6.86 -1.22 39.03
CA GLN A 11 7.70 -1.24 37.82
C GLN A 11 8.01 -2.66 37.38
N GLN A 12 8.26 -3.60 38.30
CA GLN A 12 8.54 -4.98 37.90
C GLN A 12 7.31 -5.62 37.23
N ALA A 13 6.11 -5.41 37.77
CA ALA A 13 4.87 -5.91 37.18
C ALA A 13 4.58 -5.24 35.83
N ASP A 14 4.76 -3.93 35.74
CA ASP A 14 4.57 -3.14 34.52
C ASP A 14 5.55 -3.56 33.40
N LEU A 15 6.80 -3.81 33.74
CA LEU A 15 7.81 -4.33 32.81
C LEU A 15 7.53 -5.79 32.38
N ALA A 16 7.00 -6.61 33.29
CA ALA A 16 6.59 -7.96 32.95
C ALA A 16 5.46 -7.97 31.91
N LEU A 17 4.45 -7.11 32.10
CA LEU A 17 3.38 -6.90 31.13
C LEU A 17 3.92 -6.40 29.79
N ASP A 18 4.78 -5.39 29.78
CA ASP A 18 5.42 -4.85 28.57
C ASP A 18 6.20 -5.91 27.80
N ARG A 19 7.00 -6.75 28.49
CA ARG A 19 7.76 -7.83 27.88
C ARG A 19 6.82 -8.86 27.24
N PHE A 20 5.77 -9.22 27.95
CA PHE A 20 4.78 -10.18 27.44
C PHE A 20 4.07 -9.62 26.20
N GLU A 21 3.56 -8.39 26.24
CA GLU A 21 2.91 -7.76 25.09
C GLU A 21 3.87 -7.55 23.91
N ASN A 22 5.11 -7.18 24.16
CA ASN A 22 6.13 -7.06 23.12
C ASN A 22 6.50 -8.42 22.53
N GLY A 23 6.47 -9.50 23.32
CA GLY A 23 6.61 -10.88 22.80
C GLY A 23 5.50 -11.22 21.80
N LEU A 24 4.24 -10.93 22.14
CA LEU A 24 3.10 -11.12 21.24
C LEU A 24 3.22 -10.27 19.96
N LYS A 25 3.65 -9.02 20.09
CA LYS A 25 3.87 -8.13 18.93
C LYS A 25 4.99 -8.64 18.00
N LYS A 26 5.94 -9.38 18.52
CA LYS A 26 7.05 -9.97 17.75
C LYS A 26 6.81 -11.42 17.34
N SER A 27 5.60 -11.95 17.56
CA SER A 27 5.22 -13.29 17.15
C SER A 27 5.53 -13.52 15.65
N PRO A 28 6.14 -14.68 15.30
CA PRO A 28 6.40 -15.04 13.90
C PRO A 28 5.11 -15.07 13.05
N THR A 29 4.00 -15.49 13.64
CA THR A 29 2.68 -15.54 12.99
C THR A 29 2.22 -14.11 12.64
N ARG A 30 2.35 -13.18 13.56
CA ARG A 30 2.02 -11.76 13.31
C ARG A 30 2.90 -11.16 12.21
N THR A 31 4.18 -11.47 12.22
CA THR A 31 5.11 -10.98 11.18
C THR A 31 4.70 -11.53 9.80
N LYS A 32 4.41 -12.83 9.71
CA LYS A 32 3.91 -13.45 8.47
C LYS A 32 2.59 -12.83 8.02
N LEU A 33 1.63 -12.65 8.94
CA LEU A 33 0.34 -12.02 8.67
C LEU A 33 0.51 -10.61 8.08
N PHE A 34 1.41 -9.81 8.67
CA PHE A 34 1.70 -8.46 8.18
C PHE A 34 2.31 -8.48 6.77
N ASN A 35 3.25 -9.40 6.51
CA ASN A 35 3.89 -9.54 5.19
C ASN A 35 2.86 -9.97 4.12
N VAL A 36 2.01 -10.95 4.42
CA VAL A 36 0.95 -11.40 3.51
C VAL A 36 -0.06 -10.27 3.25
N ARG A 37 -0.46 -9.54 4.30
CA ARG A 37 -1.33 -8.36 4.13
C ARG A 37 -0.73 -7.35 3.16
N ASN A 38 0.54 -7.01 3.33
CA ASN A 38 1.21 -6.06 2.44
C ASN A 38 1.29 -6.58 1.00
N ALA A 39 1.60 -7.85 0.81
CA ALA A 39 1.61 -8.49 -0.51
C ALA A 39 0.22 -8.45 -1.17
N VAL A 40 -0.86 -8.73 -0.42
CA VAL A 40 -2.24 -8.63 -0.91
C VAL A 40 -2.57 -7.20 -1.33
N MET A 41 -2.21 -6.20 -0.51
CA MET A 41 -2.43 -4.78 -0.84
C MET A 41 -1.65 -4.36 -2.10
N GLU A 42 -0.44 -4.84 -2.27
CA GLU A 42 0.37 -4.58 -3.45
C GLU A 42 -0.28 -5.15 -4.71
N GLN A 43 -0.76 -6.40 -4.66
CA GLN A 43 -1.47 -7.01 -5.79
C GLN A 43 -2.79 -6.27 -6.11
N GLN A 44 -3.53 -5.80 -5.10
CA GLN A 44 -4.73 -4.98 -5.30
C GLN A 44 -4.39 -3.65 -6.01
N ASN A 45 -3.32 -2.98 -5.60
CA ASN A 45 -2.88 -1.75 -6.24
C ASN A 45 -2.39 -2.01 -7.68
N ARG A 46 -1.77 -3.16 -7.92
CA ARG A 46 -1.34 -3.57 -9.27
C ARG A 46 -2.55 -3.77 -10.19
N ILE A 47 -3.61 -4.43 -9.73
CA ILE A 47 -4.86 -4.57 -10.51
C ILE A 47 -5.42 -3.19 -10.87
N LYS A 48 -5.54 -2.27 -9.91
CA LYS A 48 -6.05 -0.93 -10.19
C LYS A 48 -5.23 -0.18 -11.27
N ARG A 49 -3.91 -0.33 -11.27
CA ARG A 49 -3.05 0.27 -12.30
C ARG A 49 -3.31 -0.38 -13.67
N LEU A 50 -3.39 -1.70 -13.72
CA LEU A 50 -3.67 -2.43 -14.95
C LEU A 50 -5.05 -2.09 -15.53
N GLU A 51 -6.06 -1.93 -14.69
CA GLU A 51 -7.40 -1.48 -15.09
C GLU A 51 -7.37 -0.05 -15.65
N ALA A 52 -6.62 0.86 -15.03
CA ALA A 52 -6.44 2.22 -15.53
C ALA A 52 -5.70 2.25 -16.89
N ASP A 53 -4.71 1.40 -17.08
CA ASP A 53 -3.96 1.31 -18.34
C ASP A 53 -4.82 0.72 -19.46
N LEU A 54 -5.66 -0.29 -19.14
CA LEU A 54 -6.65 -0.83 -20.09
C LEU A 54 -7.69 0.23 -20.48
N GLN A 55 -8.17 1.03 -19.52
CA GLN A 55 -9.13 2.10 -19.81
C GLN A 55 -8.52 3.13 -20.77
N LYS A 56 -7.26 3.54 -20.54
CA LYS A 56 -6.56 4.45 -21.47
C LYS A 56 -6.45 3.85 -22.88
N ALA A 57 -6.14 2.55 -23.00
CA ALA A 57 -6.07 1.88 -24.30
C ALA A 57 -7.44 1.86 -25.00
N LEU A 58 -8.54 1.65 -24.26
CA LEU A 58 -9.90 1.70 -24.79
C LEU A 58 -10.31 3.10 -25.25
N ASP A 59 -9.96 4.11 -24.47
CA ASP A 59 -10.22 5.52 -24.79
C ASP A 59 -9.48 5.91 -26.09
N GLU A 60 -8.23 5.48 -26.23
CA GLU A 60 -7.41 5.70 -27.41
C GLU A 60 -7.98 4.98 -28.65
N CYS A 61 -8.40 3.72 -28.52
CA CYS A 61 -9.09 3.01 -29.59
C CYS A 61 -10.37 3.73 -30.02
N SER A 62 -11.13 4.27 -29.06
CA SER A 62 -12.36 5.00 -29.33
C SER A 62 -12.09 6.32 -30.06
N ARG A 63 -11.03 7.03 -29.68
CA ARG A 63 -10.54 8.22 -30.39
C ARG A 63 -10.16 7.90 -31.82
N ILE A 64 -9.32 6.89 -32.03
CA ILE A 64 -8.89 6.46 -33.36
C ILE A 64 -10.08 6.08 -34.23
N ALA A 65 -11.06 5.35 -33.69
CA ALA A 65 -12.26 4.98 -34.42
C ALA A 65 -13.10 6.22 -34.87
N ALA A 66 -13.15 7.26 -34.03
CA ALA A 66 -13.81 8.50 -34.39
C ALA A 66 -13.04 9.25 -35.50
N ASP A 67 -11.72 9.31 -35.40
CA ASP A 67 -10.87 10.00 -36.38
C ASP A 67 -10.88 9.27 -37.73
N VAL A 68 -10.90 7.93 -37.74
CA VAL A 68 -11.07 7.13 -38.97
C VAL A 68 -12.42 7.43 -39.64
N ARG A 69 -13.51 7.56 -38.88
CA ARG A 69 -14.83 7.91 -39.47
C ARG A 69 -14.81 9.29 -40.10
N LYS A 70 -14.20 10.29 -39.44
CA LYS A 70 -14.05 11.65 -39.99
C LYS A 70 -13.25 11.61 -41.29
N LEU A 71 -12.11 10.93 -41.26
CA LEU A 71 -11.25 10.80 -42.43
C LEU A 71 -11.96 10.08 -43.58
N SER A 72 -12.73 9.03 -43.29
CA SER A 72 -13.55 8.33 -44.31
C SER A 72 -14.59 9.27 -44.95
N ALA A 73 -15.24 10.13 -44.18
CA ALA A 73 -16.17 11.12 -44.71
C ALA A 73 -15.45 12.15 -45.60
N GLU A 74 -14.25 12.58 -45.22
CA GLU A 74 -13.43 13.50 -46.02
C GLU A 74 -12.97 12.86 -47.34
N VAL A 75 -12.58 11.58 -47.30
CA VAL A 75 -12.20 10.83 -48.51
C VAL A 75 -13.38 10.70 -49.49
N ASN A 76 -14.59 10.35 -48.98
CA ASN A 76 -15.80 10.30 -49.80
C ASN A 76 -16.14 11.65 -50.45
N ASN A 77 -15.93 12.76 -49.69
CA ASN A 77 -16.09 14.09 -50.23
C ASN A 77 -15.01 14.47 -51.27
N LEU A 78 -13.84 13.85 -51.19
CA LEU A 78 -12.76 14.08 -52.14
C LEU A 78 -13.10 13.48 -53.50
N ASP A 79 -13.67 12.26 -53.55
CA ASP A 79 -14.07 11.62 -54.81
C ASP A 79 -15.02 12.55 -55.58
N ALA A 80 -16.03 13.14 -54.91
CA ALA A 80 -16.92 14.11 -55.53
C ALA A 80 -16.20 15.40 -55.98
N LYS A 81 -15.16 15.83 -55.28
CA LYS A 81 -14.32 16.99 -55.67
C LYS A 81 -13.38 16.66 -56.85
N MET A 82 -12.90 15.42 -56.96
CA MET A 82 -12.09 14.98 -58.07
C MET A 82 -12.89 14.95 -59.36
N GLU A 83 -14.15 14.49 -59.33
CA GLU A 83 -15.05 14.51 -60.48
C GLU A 83 -15.34 15.94 -61.01
N GLN A 84 -15.26 16.94 -60.14
CA GLN A 84 -15.50 18.33 -60.47
C GLN A 84 -14.21 19.13 -60.70
N CYS A 85 -13.04 18.50 -60.56
CA CYS A 85 -11.75 19.18 -60.64
C CYS A 85 -11.38 19.46 -62.09
N ASP A 86 -11.01 20.74 -62.37
CA ASP A 86 -10.32 21.05 -63.61
C ASP A 86 -8.89 20.52 -63.59
N THR A 87 -8.62 19.53 -64.41
CA THR A 87 -7.31 18.88 -64.52
C THR A 87 -6.21 19.78 -65.11
N GLU A 88 -6.60 20.88 -65.75
CA GLU A 88 -5.67 21.92 -66.25
C GLU A 88 -5.28 22.92 -65.15
N ASP A 89 -6.06 23.03 -64.03
CA ASP A 89 -5.70 23.86 -62.89
C ASP A 89 -4.71 23.13 -61.95
N ILE A 90 -3.42 23.34 -62.22
CA ILE A 90 -2.31 22.77 -61.43
C ILE A 90 -2.43 23.07 -59.91
N THR A 91 -3.04 24.17 -59.53
CA THR A 91 -3.20 24.58 -58.12
C THR A 91 -4.23 23.72 -57.41
N GLN A 92 -5.34 23.39 -58.05
CA GLN A 92 -6.35 22.48 -57.51
C GLN A 92 -5.78 21.06 -57.40
N VAL A 93 -5.14 20.55 -58.44
CA VAL A 93 -4.50 19.22 -58.42
C VAL A 93 -3.46 19.09 -57.31
N ARG A 94 -2.61 20.09 -57.13
CA ARG A 94 -1.61 20.08 -56.04
C ARG A 94 -2.28 20.06 -54.65
N ARG A 95 -3.38 20.80 -54.46
CA ARG A 95 -4.14 20.81 -53.20
C ARG A 95 -4.72 19.43 -52.91
N LEU A 96 -5.29 18.75 -53.89
CA LEU A 96 -5.84 17.40 -53.73
C LEU A 96 -4.76 16.39 -53.39
N LEU A 97 -3.64 16.41 -54.07
CA LEU A 97 -2.48 15.55 -53.77
C LEU A 97 -1.97 15.75 -52.37
N LYS A 98 -1.84 16.99 -51.93
CA LYS A 98 -1.41 17.30 -50.54
C LYS A 98 -2.37 16.75 -49.50
N ASN A 99 -3.68 16.87 -49.73
CA ASN A 99 -4.69 16.29 -48.82
C ASN A 99 -4.52 14.76 -48.75
N MET A 100 -4.32 14.08 -49.84
CA MET A 100 -4.10 12.62 -49.88
C MET A 100 -2.81 12.21 -49.14
N GLU A 101 -1.73 12.97 -49.28
CA GLU A 101 -0.51 12.74 -48.54
C GLU A 101 -0.70 12.92 -47.02
N ASP A 102 -1.43 14.00 -46.60
CA ASP A 102 -1.70 14.26 -45.23
C ASP A 102 -2.59 13.17 -44.60
N TRP A 103 -3.60 12.67 -45.34
CA TRP A 103 -4.43 11.55 -44.89
C TRP A 103 -3.66 10.25 -44.77
N ASN A 104 -2.75 9.95 -45.77
CA ASN A 104 -1.93 8.78 -45.68
C ASN A 104 -0.99 8.80 -44.47
N ARG A 105 -0.44 9.97 -44.15
CA ARG A 105 0.36 10.18 -42.93
C ARG A 105 -0.48 9.97 -41.66
N ALA A 106 -1.69 10.52 -41.62
CA ALA A 106 -2.63 10.35 -40.52
C ALA A 106 -3.01 8.88 -40.29
N LEU A 107 -3.39 8.16 -41.37
CA LEU A 107 -3.71 6.73 -41.29
C LEU A 107 -2.52 5.89 -40.82
N THR A 108 -1.31 6.23 -41.26
CA THR A 108 -0.08 5.52 -40.84
C THR A 108 0.17 5.73 -39.34
N SER A 109 -0.06 6.96 -38.80
CA SER A 109 0.02 7.24 -37.39
C SER A 109 -1.03 6.46 -36.59
N MET A 110 -2.29 6.52 -37.00
CA MET A 110 -3.39 5.79 -36.37
C MET A 110 -3.17 4.27 -36.33
N ARG A 111 -2.59 3.68 -37.39
CA ARG A 111 -2.21 2.25 -37.40
C ARG A 111 -1.17 1.92 -36.34
N LYS A 112 -0.15 2.77 -36.14
CA LYS A 112 0.88 2.58 -35.10
C LYS A 112 0.30 2.68 -33.71
N GLU A 113 -0.53 3.72 -33.46
CA GLU A 113 -1.21 3.94 -32.19
C GLU A 113 -2.13 2.76 -31.84
N LEU A 114 -2.92 2.28 -32.80
CA LEU A 114 -3.78 1.11 -32.62
C LEU A 114 -2.99 -0.15 -32.28
N ALA A 115 -1.87 -0.41 -32.98
CA ALA A 115 -1.00 -1.53 -32.68
C ALA A 115 -0.41 -1.46 -31.28
N GLN A 116 -0.04 -0.25 -30.81
CA GLN A 116 0.43 -0.05 -29.44
C GLN A 116 -0.67 -0.33 -28.41
N ALA A 117 -1.89 0.16 -28.64
CA ALA A 117 -3.04 -0.11 -27.78
C ALA A 117 -3.38 -1.61 -27.71
N GLN A 118 -3.33 -2.31 -28.84
CA GLN A 118 -3.53 -3.78 -28.89
C GLN A 118 -2.46 -4.54 -28.12
N ASN A 119 -1.19 -4.19 -28.29
CA ASN A 119 -0.08 -4.84 -27.57
C ASN A 119 -0.21 -4.62 -26.06
N LEU A 120 -0.58 -3.41 -25.64
CA LEU A 120 -0.85 -3.09 -24.23
C LEU A 120 -2.01 -3.95 -23.69
N ALA A 121 -3.11 -4.06 -24.42
CA ALA A 121 -4.26 -4.85 -24.01
C ALA A 121 -3.92 -6.34 -23.87
N HIS A 122 -3.23 -6.93 -24.83
CA HIS A 122 -2.81 -8.34 -24.78
C HIS A 122 -1.85 -8.64 -23.64
N GLY A 123 -0.83 -7.80 -23.45
CA GLY A 123 0.12 -7.94 -22.33
C GLY A 123 -0.54 -7.81 -20.96
N THR A 124 -1.55 -6.95 -20.87
CA THR A 124 -2.27 -6.71 -19.64
C THR A 124 -3.19 -7.87 -19.26
N ASP A 125 -3.87 -8.54 -20.20
CA ASP A 125 -4.79 -9.66 -19.88
C ASP A 125 -4.05 -10.83 -19.21
N ALA A 126 -2.90 -11.25 -19.73
CA ALA A 126 -2.09 -12.28 -19.12
C ALA A 126 -1.64 -11.90 -17.71
N THR A 127 -1.20 -10.65 -17.53
CA THR A 127 -0.76 -10.13 -16.25
C THR A 127 -1.91 -10.06 -15.23
N VAL A 128 -3.10 -9.64 -15.64
CA VAL A 128 -4.30 -9.60 -14.79
C VAL A 128 -4.65 -10.99 -14.28
N LYS A 129 -4.61 -12.02 -15.12
CA LYS A 129 -4.87 -13.41 -14.71
C LYS A 129 -3.89 -13.88 -13.64
N GLU A 130 -2.59 -13.61 -13.83
CA GLU A 130 -1.55 -13.95 -12.86
C GLU A 130 -1.77 -13.21 -11.52
N VAL A 131 -2.01 -11.90 -11.58
CA VAL A 131 -2.21 -11.08 -10.37
C VAL A 131 -3.47 -11.50 -9.60
N ARG A 132 -4.56 -11.83 -10.31
CA ARG A 132 -5.80 -12.37 -9.68
C ARG A 132 -5.55 -13.68 -8.97
N THR A 133 -4.78 -14.59 -9.56
CA THR A 133 -4.41 -15.86 -8.93
C THR A 133 -3.60 -15.63 -7.64
N LYS A 134 -2.57 -14.77 -7.71
CA LYS A 134 -1.78 -14.39 -6.53
C LYS A 134 -2.62 -13.71 -5.45
N LEU A 135 -3.56 -12.85 -5.84
CA LEU A 135 -4.47 -12.18 -4.92
C LEU A 135 -5.40 -13.17 -4.21
N THR A 136 -5.96 -14.12 -4.94
CA THR A 136 -6.84 -15.15 -4.38
C THR A 136 -6.09 -16.04 -3.39
N GLN A 137 -4.87 -16.48 -3.76
CA GLN A 137 -4.04 -17.26 -2.84
C GLN A 137 -3.63 -16.44 -1.61
N GLY A 138 -3.17 -15.21 -1.81
CA GLY A 138 -2.79 -14.32 -0.71
C GLY A 138 -3.92 -14.04 0.28
N LYS A 139 -5.18 -13.93 -0.20
CA LYS A 139 -6.34 -13.79 0.69
C LYS A 139 -6.56 -15.05 1.53
N LYS A 140 -6.47 -16.25 0.94
CA LYS A 140 -6.58 -17.52 1.68
C LYS A 140 -5.50 -17.65 2.76
N ASP A 141 -4.25 -17.31 2.39
CA ASP A 141 -3.12 -17.35 3.32
C ASP A 141 -3.29 -16.34 4.46
N PHE A 142 -3.82 -15.15 4.14
CA PHE A 142 -4.14 -14.12 5.14
C PHE A 142 -5.19 -14.60 6.13
N ASP A 143 -6.29 -15.18 5.66
CA ASP A 143 -7.38 -15.67 6.52
C ASP A 143 -6.90 -16.80 7.42
N ALA A 144 -6.13 -17.76 6.89
CA ALA A 144 -5.55 -18.85 7.67
C ALA A 144 -4.52 -18.36 8.72
N LEU A 145 -3.70 -17.36 8.38
CA LEU A 145 -2.74 -16.77 9.33
C LEU A 145 -3.44 -15.92 10.38
N LYS A 146 -4.52 -15.24 10.00
CA LYS A 146 -5.34 -14.46 10.94
C LYS A 146 -5.98 -15.37 11.98
N GLU A 147 -6.59 -16.47 11.57
CA GLU A 147 -7.17 -17.47 12.48
C GLU A 147 -6.13 -17.98 13.47
N LYS A 148 -4.94 -18.35 12.99
CA LYS A 148 -3.82 -18.78 13.84
C LYS A 148 -3.40 -17.72 14.83
N TYR A 149 -3.28 -16.46 14.39
CA TYR A 149 -2.90 -15.35 15.25
C TYR A 149 -3.97 -15.04 16.29
N ASP A 150 -5.23 -15.09 15.93
CA ASP A 150 -6.34 -14.89 16.84
C ASP A 150 -6.39 -16.01 17.92
N ALA A 151 -6.08 -17.27 17.55
CA ALA A 151 -5.92 -18.37 18.49
C ALA A 151 -4.72 -18.15 19.44
N GLU A 152 -3.56 -17.70 18.94
CA GLU A 152 -2.40 -17.32 19.78
C GLU A 152 -2.78 -16.24 20.80
N LEU A 153 -3.53 -15.21 20.37
CA LEU A 153 -4.01 -14.15 21.26
C LEU A 153 -5.00 -14.68 22.31
N ALA A 154 -5.90 -15.56 21.92
CA ALA A 154 -6.86 -16.19 22.85
C ALA A 154 -6.15 -17.00 23.94
N VAL A 155 -5.13 -17.78 23.57
CA VAL A 155 -4.30 -18.54 24.54
C VAL A 155 -3.51 -17.60 25.45
N ALA A 156 -3.01 -16.49 24.93
CA ALA A 156 -2.25 -15.52 25.68
C ALA A 156 -3.11 -14.60 26.59
N ALA A 157 -4.40 -14.47 26.30
CA ALA A 157 -5.29 -13.53 26.99
C ALA A 157 -5.37 -13.74 28.53
N PRO A 158 -5.47 -14.96 29.08
CA PRO A 158 -5.54 -15.15 30.51
C PRO A 158 -4.29 -14.62 31.23
N GLU A 159 -3.11 -14.92 30.73
CA GLU A 159 -1.85 -14.47 31.32
C GLU A 159 -1.67 -12.96 31.18
N ARG A 160 -2.00 -12.41 30.03
CA ARG A 160 -2.02 -10.94 29.83
C ARG A 160 -2.93 -10.24 30.82
N ASN A 161 -4.14 -10.78 31.03
CA ASN A 161 -5.11 -10.22 31.96
C ASN A 161 -4.62 -10.34 33.41
N ARG A 162 -3.97 -11.44 33.78
CA ARG A 162 -3.35 -11.64 35.09
C ARG A 162 -2.28 -10.59 35.37
N LEU A 163 -1.32 -10.40 34.43
CA LEU A 163 -0.25 -9.42 34.56
C LEU A 163 -0.80 -7.99 34.61
N LYS A 164 -1.81 -7.69 33.82
CA LYS A 164 -2.48 -6.39 33.84
C LYS A 164 -3.17 -6.11 35.16
N ALA A 165 -3.93 -7.07 35.66
CA ALA A 165 -4.64 -6.95 36.95
C ALA A 165 -3.64 -6.76 38.11
N GLU A 166 -2.50 -7.45 38.09
CA GLU A 166 -1.45 -7.29 39.07
C GLU A 166 -0.84 -5.89 39.03
N ALA A 167 -0.50 -5.39 37.85
CA ALA A 167 0.01 -4.02 37.71
C ALA A 167 -1.03 -2.98 38.15
N GLU A 168 -2.31 -3.15 37.80
CA GLU A 168 -3.41 -2.25 38.24
C GLU A 168 -3.62 -2.30 39.75
N ARG A 169 -3.49 -3.45 40.38
CA ARG A 169 -3.58 -3.61 41.84
C ARG A 169 -2.45 -2.82 42.55
N LEU A 170 -1.20 -3.03 42.10
CA LEU A 170 -0.04 -2.35 42.65
C LEU A 170 -0.05 -0.84 42.40
N ALA A 171 -0.66 -0.38 41.34
CA ALA A 171 -0.79 1.05 41.04
C ALA A 171 -1.65 1.79 42.03
N LYS A 172 -2.58 1.13 42.72
CA LYS A 172 -3.48 1.77 43.72
C LYS A 172 -2.75 2.24 44.97
N ASP A 173 -1.64 1.60 45.31
CA ASP A 173 -0.85 1.90 46.50
C ASP A 173 0.17 3.03 46.24
N ILE A 174 0.20 3.60 45.02
CA ILE A 174 1.17 4.61 44.60
C ILE A 174 0.49 6.00 44.56
N PRO A 175 1.07 7.04 45.20
CA PRO A 175 0.59 8.40 45.09
C PRO A 175 0.52 8.89 43.65
N LYS A 176 -0.55 9.61 43.28
CA LYS A 176 -0.80 10.07 41.89
C LYS A 176 0.38 10.84 41.29
N GLU A 177 1.00 11.73 42.06
CA GLU A 177 2.15 12.51 41.59
C GLU A 177 3.34 11.64 41.23
N LEU A 178 3.63 10.58 42.00
CA LEU A 178 4.70 9.64 41.69
C LEU A 178 4.38 8.81 40.46
N MET A 179 3.13 8.39 40.30
CA MET A 179 2.68 7.66 39.12
C MET A 179 2.78 8.52 37.85
N GLU A 180 2.44 9.79 37.92
CA GLU A 180 2.59 10.71 36.77
C GLU A 180 4.06 10.89 36.38
N ARG A 181 4.95 11.08 37.35
CA ARG A 181 6.40 11.15 37.12
C ARG A 181 6.92 9.85 36.47
N TYR A 182 6.52 8.71 37.03
CA TYR A 182 6.86 7.40 36.44
C TYR A 182 6.44 7.29 34.98
N LYS A 183 5.18 7.57 34.69
CA LYS A 183 4.65 7.51 33.30
C LYS A 183 5.36 8.49 32.37
N LYS A 184 5.74 9.67 32.84
CA LYS A 184 6.49 10.65 32.05
C LYS A 184 7.89 10.12 31.68
N ILE A 185 8.60 9.55 32.65
CA ILE A 185 9.95 9.00 32.44
C ILE A 185 9.88 7.74 31.58
N LYS A 186 8.87 6.87 31.76
CA LYS A 186 8.68 5.63 30.99
C LYS A 186 8.56 5.87 29.48
N LYS A 187 8.06 7.05 29.06
CA LYS A 187 8.01 7.42 27.62
C LYS A 187 9.40 7.52 26.98
N THR A 188 10.42 7.82 27.75
CA THR A 188 11.79 8.03 27.26
C THR A 188 12.77 6.96 27.72
N ARG A 189 12.47 6.29 28.84
CA ARG A 189 13.35 5.28 29.45
C ARG A 189 12.55 4.08 29.92
N MET A 190 13.01 2.88 29.57
CA MET A 190 12.33 1.63 29.94
C MET A 190 12.24 1.41 31.46
N ASN A 191 13.25 1.82 32.22
CA ASN A 191 13.37 1.64 33.68
C ASN A 191 13.35 3.01 34.37
N PRO A 192 12.18 3.59 34.67
CA PRO A 192 12.05 4.88 35.33
C PRO A 192 12.64 4.91 36.76
N VAL A 193 12.58 3.79 37.49
CA VAL A 193 13.13 3.61 38.83
C VAL A 193 14.30 2.64 38.77
N ALA A 194 15.40 2.98 39.40
CA ALA A 194 16.59 2.15 39.46
C ALA A 194 17.11 2.06 40.91
N LYS A 195 17.59 0.89 41.32
CA LYS A 195 18.28 0.72 42.58
C LYS A 195 19.70 1.29 42.49
N VAL A 196 20.14 1.96 43.55
CA VAL A 196 21.52 2.38 43.69
C VAL A 196 22.28 1.27 44.41
N GLN A 197 23.37 0.79 43.81
CA GLN A 197 24.26 -0.21 44.36
C GLN A 197 25.68 0.31 44.26
N ASN A 198 26.44 0.24 45.36
CA ASN A 198 27.84 0.70 45.41
C ASN A 198 28.01 2.15 44.84
N GLU A 199 27.13 3.05 45.23
CA GLU A 199 27.11 4.46 44.74
C GLU A 199 26.88 4.57 43.23
N GLN A 200 26.43 3.53 42.56
CA GLN A 200 26.11 3.55 41.11
C GLN A 200 24.62 3.30 40.86
N CYS A 201 24.07 4.03 39.91
CA CYS A 201 22.70 3.84 39.45
C CYS A 201 22.58 2.55 38.62
N GLY A 202 21.81 1.58 39.12
CA GLY A 202 21.57 0.31 38.39
C GLY A 202 20.81 0.44 37.06
N GLY A 203 20.41 1.67 36.67
CA GLY A 203 19.76 1.94 35.38
C GLY A 203 20.68 2.53 34.31
N CYS A 204 21.61 3.43 34.70
CA CYS A 204 22.50 4.10 33.76
C CYS A 204 24.00 3.92 34.07
N ASN A 205 24.33 3.19 35.14
CA ASN A 205 25.70 2.93 35.66
C ASN A 205 26.51 4.19 36.03
N MET A 206 25.85 5.34 36.10
CA MET A 206 26.50 6.57 36.54
C MET A 206 26.62 6.58 38.07
N ARG A 207 27.70 7.16 38.58
CA ARG A 207 27.88 7.34 40.01
C ARG A 207 26.83 8.31 40.56
N CYS A 208 26.13 7.91 41.61
CA CYS A 208 25.20 8.76 42.36
C CYS A 208 25.98 9.38 43.51
N VAL A 209 26.18 10.70 43.47
CA VAL A 209 26.76 11.49 44.55
C VAL A 209 25.67 11.82 45.54
#